data_ec99f44809304e1864f0868b025eb02b
#
_entry.id   ec99f44809304e1864f0868b025eb02b
#
_cell.length_a   1.000
_cell.length_b   1.000
_cell.length_c   1.000
_cell.angle_alpha   90.00
_cell.angle_beta   90.00
_cell.angle_gamma   90.00
#
_symmetry.space_group_name_H-M   'P 1'
#
loop_
_entity.id
_entity.type
_entity.pdbx_description
1 polymer ?
#
loop_
_entity_poly.entity_id
_entity_poly.type
_entity_poly.pdbx_seq_one_letter_code
_entity_poly.pdbx_strand_id
1 'polypeptide(L)'
;MFNADTPVPALRAKYVTYGAIFHALLVAAARRTAPSVTVASQNFDMVQQEYPDDILEFDAIIISGSGSSSYDDRSWIKTLDDYIWRVYRDCPQVKLFGGCFGHQIICQSLLRPFGVVVEKDPNGWEIGVHEVVIHEEFRKAFDSGTETMSQGRASPISSPTEPGQTTPSIILNRPPPSRLRFQFIHADSVMLPPSGFPKGWTGFGKSAKCSVQGAYQPRRVLTYQGHFEFDRLINTETVKAFRDKWDPQDVQKFLEDIDTDDDSLEAAEILLKFLLEQPSLKSVQCKM
;
A
#
# COMPACT_ATOMS: atom_id res chain seq x y z
N MET A 1 -6.53 -8.37 6.02
CA MET A 1 -7.01 -7.44 4.98
C MET A 1 -8.17 -6.66 5.56
N PHE A 2 -8.04 -5.36 5.74
CA PHE A 2 -9.06 -4.45 6.23
C PHE A 2 -9.76 -3.81 5.04
N ASN A 3 -10.97 -4.28 4.75
CA ASN A 3 -11.77 -3.79 3.62
C ASN A 3 -12.57 -2.57 4.06
N ALA A 4 -12.15 -1.39 3.62
CA ALA A 4 -12.81 -0.12 3.93
C ALA A 4 -13.98 0.20 2.99
N ASP A 5 -14.22 -0.66 2.01
CA ASP A 5 -15.36 -0.64 1.09
C ASP A 5 -15.54 -2.02 0.42
N THR A 6 -16.59 -2.15 -0.37
CA THR A 6 -16.85 -3.31 -1.21
C THR A 6 -16.74 -2.96 -2.69
N PRO A 7 -16.29 -3.90 -3.56
CA PRO A 7 -16.28 -3.66 -5.00
C PRO A 7 -17.64 -3.22 -5.53
N VAL A 8 -17.65 -2.35 -6.53
CA VAL A 8 -18.89 -1.87 -7.16
C VAL A 8 -19.72 -3.05 -7.68
N PRO A 9 -21.06 -2.94 -7.76
CA PRO A 9 -21.94 -4.07 -8.08
C PRO A 9 -21.54 -4.86 -9.32
N ALA A 10 -21.07 -4.19 -10.37
CA ALA A 10 -20.63 -4.83 -11.61
C ALA A 10 -19.42 -5.78 -11.44
N LEU A 11 -18.63 -5.60 -10.38
CA LEU A 11 -17.44 -6.39 -10.11
C LEU A 11 -17.66 -7.52 -9.10
N ARG A 12 -18.76 -7.51 -8.33
CA ARG A 12 -18.98 -8.45 -7.20
C ARG A 12 -19.03 -9.91 -7.62
N ALA A 13 -19.42 -10.21 -8.86
CA ALA A 13 -19.41 -11.57 -9.38
C ALA A 13 -17.98 -12.13 -9.56
N LYS A 14 -16.98 -11.26 -9.80
CA LYS A 14 -15.58 -11.63 -10.00
C LYS A 14 -14.73 -11.42 -8.75
N TYR A 15 -14.99 -10.34 -8.02
CA TYR A 15 -14.20 -9.93 -6.85
C TYR A 15 -15.11 -9.74 -5.63
N VAL A 16 -14.95 -10.63 -4.65
CA VAL A 16 -15.77 -10.58 -3.42
C VAL A 16 -15.39 -9.42 -2.52
N THR A 17 -14.08 -9.17 -2.36
CA THR A 17 -13.51 -8.09 -1.55
C THR A 17 -12.26 -7.52 -2.22
N TYR A 18 -11.89 -6.29 -1.90
CA TYR A 18 -10.60 -5.72 -2.29
C TYR A 18 -9.43 -6.50 -1.68
N GLY A 19 -9.59 -7.00 -0.45
CA GLY A 19 -8.57 -7.83 0.19
C GLY A 19 -8.26 -9.12 -0.56
N ALA A 20 -9.24 -9.71 -1.25
CA ALA A 20 -9.01 -10.87 -2.12
C ALA A 20 -8.15 -10.52 -3.35
N ILE A 21 -8.28 -9.30 -3.88
CA ILE A 21 -7.45 -8.81 -5.01
C ILE A 21 -6.01 -8.60 -4.53
N PHE A 22 -5.80 -7.92 -3.39
CA PHE A 22 -4.48 -7.77 -2.77
C PHE A 22 -3.80 -9.12 -2.51
N HIS A 23 -4.57 -10.09 -1.97
CA HIS A 23 -4.06 -11.44 -1.73
C HIS A 23 -3.55 -12.09 -3.02
N ALA A 24 -4.35 -12.06 -4.08
CA ALA A 24 -3.98 -12.67 -5.37
C ALA A 24 -2.69 -12.05 -5.96
N LEU A 25 -2.54 -10.73 -5.88
CA LEU A 25 -1.36 -10.02 -6.35
C LEU A 25 -0.12 -10.34 -5.51
N LEU A 26 -0.26 -10.39 -4.18
CA LEU A 26 0.85 -10.77 -3.30
C LEU A 26 1.29 -12.23 -3.51
N VAL A 27 0.35 -13.15 -3.75
CA VAL A 27 0.67 -14.54 -4.13
C VAL A 27 1.41 -14.58 -5.47
N ALA A 28 0.98 -13.78 -6.45
CA ALA A 28 1.66 -13.71 -7.74
C ALA A 28 3.08 -13.12 -7.61
N ALA A 29 3.25 -12.05 -6.82
CA ALA A 29 4.55 -11.46 -6.50
C ALA A 29 5.45 -12.47 -5.77
N ALA A 30 4.93 -13.18 -4.76
CA ALA A 30 5.69 -14.19 -4.02
C ALA A 30 6.18 -15.33 -4.93
N ARG A 31 5.33 -15.83 -5.82
CA ARG A 31 5.72 -16.88 -6.79
C ARG A 31 6.89 -16.43 -7.68
N ARG A 32 6.96 -15.15 -8.03
CA ARG A 32 8.02 -14.60 -8.89
C ARG A 32 9.31 -14.31 -8.14
N THR A 33 9.23 -13.79 -6.92
CA THR A 33 10.37 -13.16 -6.25
C THR A 33 10.80 -13.86 -4.97
N ALA A 34 9.91 -14.60 -4.33
CA ALA A 34 10.14 -15.30 -3.05
C ALA A 34 9.32 -16.60 -2.98
N PRO A 35 9.60 -17.62 -3.83
CA PRO A 35 8.76 -18.81 -3.98
C PRO A 35 8.68 -19.70 -2.71
N SER A 36 9.55 -19.48 -1.73
CA SER A 36 9.49 -20.13 -0.41
C SER A 36 8.52 -19.45 0.56
N VAL A 37 7.98 -18.28 0.20
CA VAL A 37 7.04 -17.52 1.05
C VAL A 37 5.62 -17.92 0.71
N THR A 38 4.86 -18.28 1.73
CA THR A 38 3.41 -18.49 1.63
C THR A 38 2.68 -17.25 2.13
N VAL A 39 1.80 -16.69 1.32
CA VAL A 39 0.92 -15.59 1.70
C VAL A 39 -0.39 -16.17 2.23
N ALA A 40 -0.70 -15.93 3.50
CA ALA A 40 -2.01 -16.20 4.10
C ALA A 40 -2.70 -14.87 4.43
N SER A 41 -4.01 -14.80 4.31
CA SER A 41 -4.76 -13.59 4.65
C SER A 41 -6.15 -13.89 5.14
N GLN A 42 -6.67 -13.00 5.99
CA GLN A 42 -8.04 -12.97 6.46
C GLN A 42 -8.64 -11.60 6.16
N ASN A 43 -9.91 -11.55 5.82
CA ASN A 43 -10.64 -10.33 5.50
C ASN A 43 -11.51 -9.89 6.68
N PHE A 44 -11.52 -8.59 6.95
CA PHE A 44 -12.35 -7.93 7.96
C PHE A 44 -13.04 -6.74 7.31
N ASP A 45 -14.34 -6.58 7.58
CA ASP A 45 -15.14 -5.44 7.07
C ASP A 45 -15.06 -4.26 8.05
N MET A 46 -14.33 -3.22 7.65
CA MET A 46 -14.16 -2.03 8.48
C MET A 46 -15.44 -1.24 8.64
N VAL A 47 -16.31 -1.25 7.63
CA VAL A 47 -17.61 -0.55 7.68
C VAL A 47 -18.52 -1.19 8.73
N GLN A 48 -18.44 -2.52 8.90
CA GLN A 48 -19.13 -3.27 9.96
C GLN A 48 -18.34 -3.30 11.26
N GLN A 49 -17.17 -2.66 11.31
CA GLN A 49 -16.28 -2.61 12.48
C GLN A 49 -15.81 -4.00 12.93
N GLU A 50 -15.55 -4.88 11.98
CA GLU A 50 -14.97 -6.21 12.24
C GLU A 50 -13.46 -6.08 12.40
N TYR A 51 -12.92 -6.62 13.48
CA TYR A 51 -11.49 -6.62 13.77
C TYR A 51 -11.03 -8.01 14.21
N PRO A 52 -9.74 -8.37 14.06
CA PRO A 52 -9.21 -9.61 14.60
C PRO A 52 -9.26 -9.60 16.13
N ASP A 53 -9.51 -10.78 16.71
CA ASP A 53 -9.49 -10.98 18.17
C ASP A 53 -8.09 -10.72 18.74
N ASP A 54 -7.05 -11.22 18.04
CA ASP A 54 -5.65 -10.94 18.34
C ASP A 54 -4.91 -10.50 17.08
N ILE A 55 -4.47 -9.24 17.06
CA ILE A 55 -3.70 -8.68 15.94
C ILE A 55 -2.28 -9.27 15.86
N LEU A 56 -1.78 -9.86 16.93
CA LEU A 56 -0.44 -10.45 16.95
C LEU A 56 -0.35 -11.77 16.18
N GLU A 57 -1.47 -12.34 15.76
CA GLU A 57 -1.51 -13.48 14.83
C GLU A 57 -1.13 -13.09 13.39
N PHE A 58 -0.99 -11.79 13.11
CA PHE A 58 -0.73 -11.24 11.77
C PHE A 58 0.58 -10.46 11.72
N ASP A 59 1.33 -10.65 10.62
CA ASP A 59 2.55 -9.88 10.33
C ASP A 59 2.26 -8.45 9.88
N ALA A 60 1.06 -8.22 9.27
CA ALA A 60 0.70 -6.93 8.72
C ALA A 60 -0.81 -6.71 8.60
N ILE A 61 -1.21 -5.44 8.61
CA ILE A 61 -2.52 -4.94 8.19
C ILE A 61 -2.38 -4.31 6.82
N ILE A 62 -3.27 -4.68 5.89
CA ILE A 62 -3.43 -4.04 4.58
C ILE A 62 -4.82 -3.42 4.53
N ILE A 63 -4.89 -2.09 4.37
CA ILE A 63 -6.14 -1.31 4.33
C ILE A 63 -6.43 -0.91 2.89
N SER A 64 -7.62 -1.25 2.41
CA SER A 64 -8.06 -0.97 1.05
C SER A 64 -8.42 0.50 0.82
N GLY A 65 -8.68 0.85 -0.45
CA GLY A 65 -9.40 2.06 -0.83
C GLY A 65 -10.85 2.09 -0.33
N SER A 66 -11.46 3.27 -0.36
CA SER A 66 -12.88 3.52 -0.05
C SER A 66 -13.39 4.72 -0.83
N GLY A 67 -14.70 4.74 -1.11
CA GLY A 67 -15.41 5.92 -1.60
C GLY A 67 -15.68 6.99 -0.53
N SER A 68 -15.33 6.73 0.74
CA SER A 68 -15.37 7.69 1.85
C SER A 68 -14.09 8.48 1.95
N SER A 69 -14.16 9.71 2.49
CA SER A 69 -12.97 10.48 2.88
C SER A 69 -12.50 10.05 4.28
N SER A 70 -11.18 10.01 4.52
CA SER A 70 -10.63 9.61 5.83
C SER A 70 -11.02 10.57 6.97
N TYR A 71 -11.47 11.76 6.63
CA TYR A 71 -11.95 12.79 7.57
C TYR A 71 -13.48 12.86 7.69
N ASP A 72 -14.24 11.93 7.05
CA ASP A 72 -15.68 11.87 7.22
C ASP A 72 -16.06 11.56 8.67
N ASP A 73 -17.13 12.21 9.17
CA ASP A 73 -17.67 12.00 10.51
C ASP A 73 -18.50 10.70 10.59
N ARG A 74 -17.81 9.56 10.44
CA ARG A 74 -18.41 8.21 10.53
C ARG A 74 -17.77 7.41 11.66
N SER A 75 -18.59 6.67 12.40
CA SER A 75 -18.13 5.89 13.57
C SER A 75 -17.02 4.89 13.20
N TRP A 76 -17.19 4.17 12.09
CA TRP A 76 -16.21 3.16 11.66
C TRP A 76 -14.84 3.77 11.28
N ILE A 77 -14.81 4.98 10.71
CA ILE A 77 -13.56 5.70 10.37
C ILE A 77 -12.84 6.11 11.64
N LYS A 78 -13.56 6.66 12.64
CA LYS A 78 -13.00 7.01 13.94
C LYS A 78 -12.44 5.79 14.67
N THR A 79 -13.18 4.67 14.65
CA THR A 79 -12.72 3.40 15.23
C THR A 79 -11.47 2.88 14.54
N LEU A 80 -11.41 2.96 13.20
CA LEU A 80 -10.24 2.56 12.42
C LEU A 80 -9.03 3.47 12.70
N ASP A 81 -9.22 4.79 12.77
CA ASP A 81 -8.17 5.76 13.13
C ASP A 81 -7.55 5.42 14.50
N ASP A 82 -8.38 5.21 15.52
CA ASP A 82 -7.95 4.80 16.86
C ASP A 82 -7.26 3.42 16.85
N TYR A 83 -7.75 2.48 16.05
CA TYR A 83 -7.17 1.14 15.94
C TYR A 83 -5.78 1.19 15.30
N ILE A 84 -5.60 1.93 14.21
CA ILE A 84 -4.30 2.14 13.54
C ILE A 84 -3.29 2.71 14.55
N TRP A 85 -3.68 3.76 15.29
CA TRP A 85 -2.82 4.38 16.29
C TRP A 85 -2.39 3.40 17.39
N ARG A 86 -3.33 2.60 17.92
CA ARG A 86 -3.04 1.58 18.94
C ARG A 86 -2.08 0.51 18.42
N VAL A 87 -2.35 -0.05 17.24
CA VAL A 87 -1.46 -1.06 16.63
C VAL A 87 -0.08 -0.49 16.37
N TYR A 88 0.01 0.71 15.85
CA TYR A 88 1.31 1.35 15.60
C TYR A 88 2.11 1.55 16.89
N ARG A 89 1.46 1.97 17.98
CA ARG A 89 2.10 2.23 19.27
C ARG A 89 2.45 0.94 20.02
N ASP A 90 1.53 -0.01 20.08
CA ASP A 90 1.58 -1.14 21.01
C ASP A 90 2.07 -2.44 20.37
N CYS A 91 1.95 -2.56 19.04
CA CYS A 91 2.32 -3.77 18.29
C CYS A 91 3.40 -3.47 17.22
N PRO A 92 4.64 -3.13 17.65
CA PRO A 92 5.69 -2.68 16.72
C PRO A 92 6.14 -3.73 15.70
N GLN A 93 5.81 -4.99 15.87
CA GLN A 93 6.06 -6.09 14.93
C GLN A 93 5.04 -6.13 13.79
N VAL A 94 3.83 -5.58 13.98
CA VAL A 94 2.79 -5.55 12.94
C VAL A 94 3.02 -4.37 12.01
N LYS A 95 3.14 -4.65 10.73
CA LYS A 95 3.33 -3.65 9.68
C LYS A 95 2.01 -3.10 9.19
N LEU A 96 2.04 -1.87 8.70
CA LEU A 96 0.86 -1.21 8.13
C LEU A 96 1.09 -0.91 6.65
N PHE A 97 0.17 -1.34 5.81
CA PHE A 97 0.07 -0.90 4.43
C PHE A 97 -1.31 -0.30 4.17
N GLY A 98 -1.37 0.77 3.37
CA GLY A 98 -2.62 1.37 2.92
C GLY A 98 -2.57 1.81 1.47
N GLY A 99 -3.62 1.47 0.70
CA GLY A 99 -3.88 1.97 -0.65
C GLY A 99 -4.99 3.01 -0.64
N CYS A 100 -4.82 4.12 -1.35
CA CYS A 100 -5.81 5.20 -1.52
C CYS A 100 -6.37 5.70 -0.16
N PHE A 101 -7.64 5.43 0.16
CA PHE A 101 -8.19 5.73 1.49
C PHE A 101 -7.31 5.17 2.63
N GLY A 102 -6.78 3.95 2.48
CA GLY A 102 -5.88 3.35 3.46
C GLY A 102 -4.59 4.15 3.64
N HIS A 103 -4.03 4.74 2.58
CA HIS A 103 -2.93 5.68 2.66
C HIS A 103 -3.31 6.92 3.46
N GLN A 104 -4.46 7.51 3.13
CA GLN A 104 -4.94 8.73 3.75
C GLN A 104 -5.20 8.54 5.24
N ILE A 105 -5.92 7.48 5.64
CA ILE A 105 -6.25 7.23 7.05
C ILE A 105 -5.00 6.90 7.88
N ILE A 106 -4.02 6.17 7.34
CA ILE A 106 -2.76 5.89 8.03
C ILE A 106 -1.96 7.19 8.22
N CYS A 107 -1.83 8.02 7.17
CA CYS A 107 -1.13 9.31 7.29
C CYS A 107 -1.83 10.25 8.26
N GLN A 108 -3.17 10.33 8.21
CA GLN A 108 -3.96 11.11 9.14
C GLN A 108 -3.75 10.64 10.59
N SER A 109 -3.86 9.34 10.85
CA SER A 109 -3.72 8.75 12.17
C SER A 109 -2.33 9.00 12.77
N LEU A 110 -1.29 8.72 12.00
CA LEU A 110 0.08 8.67 12.52
C LEU A 110 0.82 10.00 12.41
N LEU A 111 0.48 10.84 11.42
CA LEU A 111 1.24 12.05 11.09
C LEU A 111 0.51 13.36 11.45
N ARG A 112 -0.77 13.31 11.86
CA ARG A 112 -1.52 14.48 12.36
C ARG A 112 -0.78 15.26 13.45
N PRO A 113 -0.08 14.61 14.44
CA PRO A 113 0.67 15.36 15.45
C PRO A 113 1.84 16.18 14.88
N PHE A 114 2.23 15.94 13.65
CA PHE A 114 3.31 16.64 12.93
C PHE A 114 2.77 17.69 11.94
N GLY A 115 1.45 17.96 11.95
CA GLY A 115 0.82 18.94 11.09
C GLY A 115 0.43 18.43 9.70
N VAL A 116 0.45 17.11 9.48
CA VAL A 116 -0.10 16.49 8.26
C VAL A 116 -1.62 16.47 8.33
N VAL A 117 -2.27 16.85 7.25
CA VAL A 117 -3.72 16.82 7.08
C VAL A 117 -4.10 16.07 5.82
N VAL A 118 -5.32 15.53 5.78
CA VAL A 118 -5.94 14.99 4.57
C VAL A 118 -7.11 15.88 4.21
N GLU A 119 -7.14 16.33 2.97
CA GLU A 119 -8.20 17.21 2.47
C GLU A 119 -8.38 17.04 0.96
N LYS A 120 -9.41 17.68 0.41
CA LYS A 120 -9.59 17.68 -1.06
C LYS A 120 -8.41 18.36 -1.74
N ASP A 121 -7.86 17.67 -2.74
CA ASP A 121 -6.76 18.21 -3.53
C ASP A 121 -7.25 19.44 -4.32
N PRO A 122 -6.56 20.58 -4.24
CA PRO A 122 -6.93 21.78 -5.00
C PRO A 122 -6.85 21.58 -6.52
N ASN A 123 -6.09 20.59 -6.98
CA ASN A 123 -5.98 20.21 -8.39
C ASN A 123 -7.13 19.30 -8.87
N GLY A 124 -8.06 18.93 -7.96
CA GLY A 124 -9.21 18.08 -8.24
C GLY A 124 -8.88 16.60 -8.40
N TRP A 125 -9.67 15.91 -9.21
CA TRP A 125 -9.54 14.46 -9.40
C TRP A 125 -8.28 14.07 -10.16
N GLU A 126 -7.60 13.01 -9.68
CA GLU A 126 -6.61 12.26 -10.43
C GLU A 126 -7.21 10.88 -10.75
N ILE A 127 -7.49 10.64 -12.05
CA ILE A 127 -8.17 9.42 -12.54
C ILE A 127 -7.43 8.91 -13.77
N GLY A 128 -7.35 7.59 -13.90
CA GLY A 128 -6.65 6.90 -14.99
C GLY A 128 -5.27 6.43 -14.58
N VAL A 129 -4.46 6.03 -15.55
CA VAL A 129 -3.07 5.63 -15.31
C VAL A 129 -2.15 6.84 -15.36
N HIS A 130 -1.46 7.10 -14.26
CA HIS A 130 -0.48 8.18 -14.18
C HIS A 130 0.86 7.69 -13.64
N GLU A 131 1.92 8.38 -14.07
CA GLU A 131 3.27 8.09 -13.64
C GLU A 131 3.54 8.76 -12.28
N VAL A 132 4.11 7.98 -11.37
CA VAL A 132 4.68 8.43 -10.10
C VAL A 132 6.20 8.43 -10.21
N VAL A 133 6.81 9.59 -10.01
CA VAL A 133 8.26 9.73 -9.87
C VAL A 133 8.62 9.35 -8.43
N ILE A 134 9.33 8.23 -8.28
CA ILE A 134 9.72 7.69 -6.97
C ILE A 134 10.87 8.49 -6.40
N HIS A 135 10.73 8.91 -5.14
CA HIS A 135 11.75 9.72 -4.47
C HIS A 135 13.04 8.92 -4.23
N GLU A 136 14.17 9.56 -4.45
CA GLU A 136 15.48 8.94 -4.26
C GLU A 136 15.73 8.56 -2.79
N GLU A 137 15.22 9.36 -1.85
CA GLU A 137 15.29 9.10 -0.41
C GLU A 137 14.54 7.81 -0.05
N PHE A 138 13.36 7.58 -0.64
CA PHE A 138 12.63 6.33 -0.47
C PHE A 138 13.45 5.16 -1.01
N ARG A 139 13.94 5.27 -2.25
CA ARG A 139 14.71 4.20 -2.91
C ARG A 139 15.92 3.79 -2.08
N LYS A 140 16.67 4.76 -1.55
CA LYS A 140 17.84 4.52 -0.66
C LYS A 140 17.43 3.90 0.68
N ALA A 141 16.41 4.46 1.34
CA ALA A 141 15.95 3.97 2.63
C ALA A 141 15.39 2.54 2.55
N PHE A 142 14.69 2.24 1.45
CA PHE A 142 14.11 0.94 1.20
C PHE A 142 15.16 -0.13 0.85
N ASP A 143 16.22 0.25 0.14
CA ASP A 143 17.31 -0.65 -0.23
C ASP A 143 18.20 -0.99 0.97
N SER A 144 18.54 0.00 1.80
CA SER A 144 19.34 -0.22 3.02
C SER A 144 18.62 -1.06 4.10
N GLY A 145 17.29 -1.14 4.05
CA GLY A 145 16.49 -2.03 4.91
C GLY A 145 16.71 -3.51 4.65
N THR A 146 17.22 -3.89 3.46
CA THR A 146 17.40 -5.28 3.01
C THR A 146 18.79 -5.87 3.26
N GLU A 147 19.81 -5.08 3.55
CA GLU A 147 21.19 -5.57 3.81
C GLU A 147 21.29 -6.49 5.03
N THR A 148 20.32 -6.46 5.94
CA THR A 148 20.27 -7.31 7.14
C THR A 148 19.93 -8.78 6.85
N MET A 149 19.42 -9.11 5.65
CA MET A 149 19.04 -10.48 5.29
C MET A 149 20.23 -11.34 4.84
N SER A 150 21.36 -10.74 4.43
CA SER A 150 22.52 -11.46 3.88
C SER A 150 23.57 -11.89 4.92
N GLN A 151 23.46 -11.49 6.19
CA GLN A 151 24.46 -11.80 7.23
C GLN A 151 24.03 -12.83 8.28
N GLY A 152 22.90 -13.53 8.09
CA GLY A 152 22.42 -14.60 8.96
C GLY A 152 22.97 -15.97 8.58
N ARG A 153 24.17 -16.35 9.11
CA ARG A 153 24.73 -17.71 9.20
C ARG A 153 24.66 -18.59 7.94
N ALA A 154 25.65 -18.47 7.09
CA ALA A 154 26.09 -19.57 6.25
C ALA A 154 26.93 -20.54 7.10
N SER A 155 26.37 -21.69 7.49
CA SER A 155 27.18 -22.87 7.86
C SER A 155 27.61 -23.55 6.57
N PRO A 156 28.87 -23.99 6.44
CA PRO A 156 29.35 -24.59 5.22
C PRO A 156 28.89 -26.06 5.13
N ILE A 157 27.89 -26.34 4.27
CA ILE A 157 27.65 -27.68 3.77
C ILE A 157 27.82 -27.61 2.25
N SER A 158 28.96 -28.12 1.81
CA SER A 158 29.32 -28.30 0.42
C SER A 158 28.48 -29.42 -0.20
N SER A 159 27.68 -29.07 -1.21
CA SER A 159 27.18 -30.00 -2.23
C SER A 159 27.17 -29.29 -3.58
N PRO A 160 27.54 -29.97 -4.69
CA PRO A 160 27.75 -29.34 -5.97
C PRO A 160 26.41 -28.91 -6.59
N THR A 161 26.33 -27.64 -6.96
CA THR A 161 25.15 -27.04 -7.62
C THR A 161 25.22 -27.28 -9.13
N GLU A 162 24.15 -27.81 -9.70
CA GLU A 162 23.93 -27.92 -11.15
C GLU A 162 23.86 -26.50 -11.77
N PRO A 163 24.43 -26.26 -12.97
CA PRO A 163 24.39 -24.96 -13.65
C PRO A 163 23.02 -24.73 -14.30
N GLY A 164 22.22 -23.81 -13.79
CA GLY A 164 20.98 -23.36 -14.44
C GLY A 164 19.85 -22.87 -13.53
N GLN A 165 19.98 -22.92 -12.22
CA GLN A 165 18.97 -22.35 -11.30
C GLN A 165 19.41 -20.96 -10.84
N THR A 166 18.79 -19.92 -11.41
CA THR A 166 18.82 -18.57 -10.84
C THR A 166 18.14 -18.62 -9.46
N THR A 167 18.93 -18.45 -8.42
CA THR A 167 18.43 -18.44 -7.04
C THR A 167 17.43 -17.29 -6.85
N PRO A 168 16.25 -17.51 -6.24
CA PRO A 168 15.19 -16.51 -6.04
C PRO A 168 15.62 -15.24 -5.29
N SER A 169 16.75 -15.29 -4.59
CA SER A 169 17.31 -14.18 -3.82
C SER A 169 17.70 -12.93 -4.63
N ILE A 170 17.85 -13.05 -5.96
CA ILE A 170 18.41 -11.97 -6.80
C ILE A 170 17.38 -10.87 -7.09
N ILE A 171 16.09 -11.19 -7.15
CA ILE A 171 15.06 -10.22 -7.53
C ILE A 171 14.64 -9.32 -6.35
N LEU A 172 14.61 -9.84 -5.13
CA LEU A 172 14.32 -9.05 -3.93
C LEU A 172 15.41 -8.00 -3.62
N ASN A 173 16.63 -8.16 -4.15
CA ASN A 173 17.74 -7.23 -3.95
C ASN A 173 17.77 -6.07 -4.96
N ARG A 174 16.83 -6.01 -5.90
CA ARG A 174 16.76 -4.89 -6.84
C ARG A 174 16.16 -3.66 -6.14
N PRO A 175 16.78 -2.47 -6.24
CA PRO A 175 16.19 -1.24 -5.74
C PRO A 175 14.90 -0.92 -6.50
N PRO A 176 13.93 -0.25 -5.86
CA PRO A 176 12.73 0.20 -6.55
C PRO A 176 13.08 1.03 -7.79
N PRO A 177 12.30 0.96 -8.89
CA PRO A 177 12.53 1.77 -10.07
C PRO A 177 12.39 3.27 -9.73
N SER A 178 12.84 4.14 -10.64
CA SER A 178 12.70 5.59 -10.46
C SER A 178 11.30 6.10 -10.79
N ARG A 179 10.49 5.30 -11.45
CA ARG A 179 9.13 5.63 -11.90
C ARG A 179 8.26 4.38 -11.85
N LEU A 180 6.99 4.55 -11.51
CA LEU A 180 5.94 3.54 -11.58
C LEU A 180 4.64 4.17 -12.06
N ARG A 181 3.85 3.42 -12.80
CA ARG A 181 2.51 3.81 -13.25
C ARG A 181 1.47 3.06 -12.43
N PHE A 182 0.51 3.79 -11.91
CA PHE A 182 -0.60 3.25 -11.11
C PHE A 182 -1.94 3.66 -11.73
N GLN A 183 -2.96 2.86 -11.47
CA GLN A 183 -4.34 3.28 -11.61
C GLN A 183 -4.70 4.26 -10.49
N PHE A 184 -5.37 5.34 -10.83
CA PHE A 184 -5.84 6.34 -9.87
C PHE A 184 -7.34 6.56 -9.98
N ILE A 185 -7.97 6.85 -8.86
CA ILE A 185 -9.31 7.40 -8.72
C ILE A 185 -9.43 8.06 -7.34
N HIS A 186 -8.93 9.28 -7.20
CA HIS A 186 -9.00 10.02 -5.94
C HIS A 186 -9.12 11.53 -6.17
N ALA A 187 -9.69 12.22 -5.18
CA ALA A 187 -9.77 13.68 -5.11
C ALA A 187 -9.24 14.21 -3.76
N ASP A 188 -8.98 13.33 -2.81
CA ASP A 188 -8.39 13.70 -1.51
C ASP A 188 -6.90 13.37 -1.53
N SER A 189 -6.10 14.21 -0.90
CA SER A 189 -4.65 14.10 -0.85
C SER A 189 -4.11 14.35 0.55
N VAL A 190 -2.97 13.74 0.84
CA VAL A 190 -2.19 14.01 2.05
C VAL A 190 -1.38 15.28 1.84
N MET A 191 -1.62 16.28 2.68
CA MET A 191 -0.95 17.57 2.64
C MET A 191 0.10 17.64 3.75
N LEU A 192 1.34 17.92 3.36
CA LEU A 192 2.44 18.07 4.29
C LEU A 192 2.59 19.53 4.76
N PRO A 193 2.99 19.76 6.01
CA PRO A 193 3.42 21.07 6.45
C PRO A 193 4.71 21.50 5.72
N PRO A 194 5.10 22.78 5.78
CA PRO A 194 6.35 23.26 5.15
C PRO A 194 7.62 22.52 5.61
N SER A 195 7.59 21.90 6.80
CA SER A 195 8.71 21.07 7.31
C SER A 195 8.83 19.71 6.62
N GLY A 196 7.86 19.32 5.79
CA GLY A 196 7.83 18.01 5.14
C GLY A 196 7.50 16.86 6.09
N PHE A 197 7.93 15.66 5.74
CA PHE A 197 7.78 14.47 6.58
C PHE A 197 8.61 14.58 7.86
N PRO A 198 8.12 14.07 9.01
CA PRO A 198 8.88 14.03 10.24
C PRO A 198 10.06 13.05 10.15
N LYS A 199 11.02 13.20 11.07
CA LYS A 199 12.20 12.33 11.13
C LYS A 199 11.82 10.85 11.16
N GLY A 200 12.48 10.06 10.31
CA GLY A 200 12.24 8.61 10.17
C GLY A 200 11.17 8.25 9.14
N TRP A 201 10.55 9.24 8.51
CA TRP A 201 9.62 9.07 7.41
C TRP A 201 10.17 9.65 6.12
N THR A 202 9.79 9.06 4.99
CA THR A 202 10.07 9.58 3.65
C THR A 202 8.81 9.48 2.79
N GLY A 203 8.69 10.38 1.80
CA GLY A 203 7.68 10.24 0.75
C GLY A 203 8.04 9.11 -0.21
N PHE A 204 7.05 8.34 -0.63
CA PHE A 204 7.23 7.32 -1.67
C PHE A 204 7.54 7.95 -3.03
N GLY A 205 6.75 8.92 -3.45
CA GLY A 205 6.90 9.59 -4.72
C GLY A 205 5.86 10.68 -4.94
N LYS A 206 5.86 11.25 -6.15
CA LYS A 206 4.91 12.29 -6.57
C LYS A 206 4.47 12.08 -8.02
N SER A 207 3.26 12.51 -8.36
CA SER A 207 2.77 12.65 -9.73
C SER A 207 2.75 14.12 -10.17
N ALA A 208 2.27 14.38 -11.37
CA ALA A 208 2.06 15.73 -11.85
C ALA A 208 0.97 16.50 -11.07
N LYS A 209 -0.01 15.78 -10.48
CA LYS A 209 -1.14 16.36 -9.76
C LYS A 209 -0.98 16.32 -8.24
N CYS A 210 -0.44 15.24 -7.70
CA CYS A 210 -0.35 15.01 -6.27
C CYS A 210 1.12 14.92 -5.81
N SER A 211 1.48 15.72 -4.82
CA SER A 211 2.85 15.80 -4.29
C SER A 211 3.20 14.65 -3.36
N VAL A 212 2.22 13.95 -2.80
CA VAL A 212 2.39 12.85 -1.84
C VAL A 212 1.66 11.60 -2.33
N GLN A 213 2.33 10.82 -3.16
CA GLN A 213 1.80 9.57 -3.71
C GLN A 213 2.03 8.35 -2.80
N GLY A 214 2.46 8.60 -1.59
CA GLY A 214 2.65 7.60 -0.55
C GLY A 214 3.66 8.03 0.49
N ALA A 215 3.71 7.29 1.58
CA ALA A 215 4.60 7.49 2.71
C ALA A 215 5.28 6.18 3.10
N TYR A 216 6.50 6.28 3.60
CA TYR A 216 7.27 5.15 4.07
C TYR A 216 7.98 5.43 5.38
N GLN A 217 7.85 4.52 6.31
CA GLN A 217 8.67 4.40 7.49
C GLN A 217 9.28 3.00 7.50
N PRO A 218 10.61 2.87 7.50
CA PRO A 218 11.29 1.58 7.39
C PRO A 218 10.74 0.53 8.37
N ARG A 219 10.39 -0.63 7.85
CA ARG A 219 9.89 -1.80 8.59
C ARG A 219 8.55 -1.61 9.32
N ARG A 220 7.89 -0.47 9.19
CA ARG A 220 6.68 -0.16 9.94
C ARG A 220 5.50 0.20 9.06
N VAL A 221 5.69 1.12 8.12
CA VAL A 221 4.61 1.67 7.30
C VAL A 221 5.06 1.84 5.87
N LEU A 222 4.23 1.39 4.93
CA LEU A 222 4.31 1.72 3.51
C LEU A 222 2.90 2.05 3.03
N THR A 223 2.74 3.11 2.25
CA THR A 223 1.44 3.47 1.70
C THR A 223 1.55 3.94 0.26
N TYR A 224 0.50 3.71 -0.54
CA TYR A 224 0.35 4.22 -1.90
C TYR A 224 -0.97 4.98 -2.04
N GLN A 225 -0.96 6.14 -2.68
CA GLN A 225 -2.19 6.84 -3.04
C GLN A 225 -2.84 6.17 -4.27
N GLY A 226 -2.03 5.67 -5.19
CA GLY A 226 -2.50 4.91 -6.36
C GLY A 226 -2.89 3.47 -6.01
N HIS A 227 -3.67 2.90 -6.89
CA HIS A 227 -4.15 1.52 -6.83
C HIS A 227 -3.28 0.63 -7.72
N PHE A 228 -2.53 -0.28 -7.14
CA PHE A 228 -1.88 -1.35 -7.89
C PHE A 228 -2.74 -2.62 -7.96
N GLU A 229 -3.75 -2.70 -7.09
CA GLU A 229 -4.74 -3.77 -7.07
C GLU A 229 -5.86 -3.58 -8.12
N PHE A 230 -5.96 -2.42 -8.74
CA PHE A 230 -6.92 -2.17 -9.81
C PHE A 230 -6.31 -2.57 -11.16
N ASP A 231 -7.07 -3.38 -11.93
CA ASP A 231 -6.86 -3.55 -13.35
C ASP A 231 -7.76 -2.56 -14.14
N ARG A 232 -7.62 -2.54 -15.46
CA ARG A 232 -8.44 -1.72 -16.35
C ARG A 232 -9.94 -1.93 -16.13
N LEU A 233 -10.37 -3.20 -15.92
CA LEU A 233 -11.77 -3.52 -15.69
C LEU A 233 -12.26 -2.91 -14.37
N ILE A 234 -11.49 -3.08 -13.30
CA ILE A 234 -11.86 -2.59 -11.96
C ILE A 234 -12.02 -1.06 -12.00
N ASN A 235 -11.03 -0.34 -12.54
CA ASN A 235 -11.07 1.12 -12.57
C ASN A 235 -12.17 1.63 -13.52
N THR A 236 -12.33 1.01 -14.72
CA THR A 236 -13.41 1.33 -15.66
C THR A 236 -14.78 1.20 -15.01
N GLU A 237 -15.08 0.06 -14.36
CA GLU A 237 -16.39 -0.14 -13.74
C GLU A 237 -16.60 0.76 -12.52
N THR A 238 -15.53 1.10 -11.82
CA THR A 238 -15.59 2.07 -10.71
C THR A 238 -15.91 3.48 -11.23
N VAL A 239 -15.23 3.96 -12.28
CA VAL A 239 -15.54 5.25 -12.91
C VAL A 239 -16.98 5.27 -13.44
N LYS A 240 -17.43 4.21 -14.12
CA LYS A 240 -18.82 4.12 -14.60
C LYS A 240 -19.85 4.17 -13.47
N ALA A 241 -19.56 3.53 -12.33
CA ALA A 241 -20.45 3.55 -11.17
C ALA A 241 -20.58 4.93 -10.52
N PHE A 242 -19.56 5.77 -10.64
CA PHE A 242 -19.54 7.12 -10.08
C PHE A 242 -19.64 8.23 -11.14
N ARG A 243 -19.93 7.91 -12.39
CA ARG A 243 -19.91 8.83 -13.53
C ARG A 243 -20.71 10.12 -13.33
N ASP A 244 -21.77 10.08 -12.54
CA ASP A 244 -22.63 11.24 -12.27
C ASP A 244 -21.93 12.34 -11.43
N LYS A 245 -20.71 12.05 -10.94
CA LYS A 245 -19.85 13.03 -10.25
C LYS A 245 -19.07 13.95 -11.20
N TRP A 246 -19.01 13.63 -12.51
CA TRP A 246 -18.17 14.31 -13.49
C TRP A 246 -18.93 14.67 -14.76
N ASP A 247 -18.36 15.60 -15.51
CA ASP A 247 -18.85 15.94 -16.83
C ASP A 247 -18.69 14.73 -17.79
N PRO A 248 -19.65 14.43 -18.68
CA PRO A 248 -19.53 13.31 -19.62
C PRO A 248 -18.26 13.33 -20.48
N GLN A 249 -17.74 14.52 -20.83
CA GLN A 249 -16.48 14.66 -21.56
C GLN A 249 -15.27 14.21 -20.72
N ASP A 250 -15.27 14.55 -19.43
CA ASP A 250 -14.22 14.10 -18.49
C ASP A 250 -14.27 12.58 -18.30
N VAL A 251 -15.47 12.00 -18.19
CA VAL A 251 -15.65 10.55 -18.08
C VAL A 251 -15.04 9.82 -19.28
N GLN A 252 -15.27 10.32 -20.49
CA GLN A 252 -14.69 9.72 -21.70
C GLN A 252 -13.16 9.74 -21.65
N LYS A 253 -12.56 10.88 -21.26
CA LYS A 253 -11.11 11.02 -21.10
C LYS A 253 -10.57 10.09 -20.02
N PHE A 254 -11.24 9.97 -18.87
CA PHE A 254 -10.82 9.06 -17.80
C PHE A 254 -10.78 7.60 -18.28
N LEU A 255 -11.78 7.18 -19.07
CA LEU A 255 -11.82 5.82 -19.63
C LEU A 255 -10.68 5.58 -20.62
N GLU A 256 -10.27 6.58 -21.39
CA GLU A 256 -9.11 6.51 -22.29
C GLU A 256 -7.80 6.43 -21.48
N ASP A 257 -7.65 7.25 -20.42
CA ASP A 257 -6.48 7.26 -19.55
C ASP A 257 -6.34 5.95 -18.75
N ILE A 258 -7.46 5.28 -18.40
CA ILE A 258 -7.48 3.97 -17.75
C ILE A 258 -6.96 2.86 -18.68
N ASP A 259 -7.21 2.96 -20.00
CA ASP A 259 -6.84 1.91 -20.96
C ASP A 259 -5.36 2.01 -21.38
N THR A 260 -4.48 2.19 -20.41
CA THR A 260 -3.02 2.17 -20.60
C THR A 260 -2.38 1.13 -19.67
N ASP A 261 -1.12 0.78 -19.97
CA ASP A 261 -0.40 -0.19 -19.14
C ASP A 261 0.06 0.44 -17.82
N ASP A 262 -0.05 -0.30 -16.75
CA ASP A 262 0.43 0.05 -15.41
C ASP A 262 1.54 -0.90 -14.93
N ASP A 263 2.13 -0.59 -13.78
CA ASP A 263 3.22 -1.35 -13.18
C ASP A 263 2.76 -2.03 -11.86
N SER A 264 1.52 -2.54 -11.84
CA SER A 264 0.87 -3.15 -10.66
C SER A 264 1.68 -4.30 -10.07
N LEU A 265 2.33 -5.09 -10.90
CA LEU A 265 3.12 -6.23 -10.43
C LEU A 265 4.42 -5.81 -9.74
N GLU A 266 5.11 -4.79 -10.28
CA GLU A 266 6.27 -4.19 -9.63
C GLU A 266 5.90 -3.57 -8.28
N ALA A 267 4.77 -2.87 -8.22
CA ALA A 267 4.27 -2.30 -6.95
C ALA A 267 3.94 -3.38 -5.92
N ALA A 268 3.35 -4.50 -6.35
CA ALA A 268 3.11 -5.67 -5.49
C ALA A 268 4.41 -6.31 -4.99
N GLU A 269 5.47 -6.35 -5.81
CA GLU A 269 6.78 -6.86 -5.41
C GLU A 269 7.46 -5.95 -4.37
N ILE A 270 7.33 -4.62 -4.51
CA ILE A 270 7.81 -3.67 -3.50
C ILE A 270 7.05 -3.87 -2.19
N LEU A 271 5.72 -4.01 -2.24
CA LEU A 271 4.94 -4.30 -1.04
C LEU A 271 5.37 -5.62 -0.40
N LEU A 272 5.52 -6.69 -1.18
CA LEU A 272 5.99 -7.98 -0.65
C LEU A 272 7.37 -7.84 0.02
N LYS A 273 8.32 -7.15 -0.62
CA LYS A 273 9.65 -6.87 -0.05
C LYS A 273 9.52 -6.14 1.29
N PHE A 274 8.67 -5.11 1.36
CA PHE A 274 8.37 -4.41 2.62
C PHE A 274 7.81 -5.34 3.69
N LEU A 275 6.86 -6.21 3.33
CA LEU A 275 6.29 -7.17 4.27
C LEU A 275 7.34 -8.17 4.82
N LEU A 276 8.36 -8.48 4.03
CA LEU A 276 9.46 -9.37 4.41
C LEU A 276 10.62 -8.68 5.14
N GLU A 277 10.64 -7.33 5.23
CA GLU A 277 11.65 -6.62 6.03
C GLU A 277 11.63 -7.11 7.49
N GLN A 278 12.81 -7.46 8.05
CA GLN A 278 12.88 -7.94 9.45
C GLN A 278 12.63 -6.78 10.43
N PRO A 279 11.90 -7.02 11.54
CA PRO A 279 11.76 -6.05 12.61
C PRO A 279 13.12 -5.61 13.14
N SER A 280 13.25 -4.34 13.55
CA SER A 280 14.48 -3.87 14.21
C SER A 280 14.67 -4.59 15.55
N LEU A 281 15.82 -5.26 15.75
CA LEU A 281 16.16 -5.99 16.98
C LEU A 281 16.11 -5.14 18.28
N LYS A 282 15.86 -3.83 18.19
CA LYS A 282 15.81 -2.90 19.34
C LYS A 282 14.42 -2.68 19.94
N SER A 283 13.36 -3.31 19.42
CA SER A 283 11.97 -2.98 19.81
C SER A 283 11.16 -4.14 20.41
N VAL A 284 11.76 -5.24 20.82
CA VAL A 284 11.01 -6.34 21.46
C VAL A 284 11.05 -6.18 22.99
N GLN A 285 10.32 -5.23 23.52
CA GLN A 285 9.77 -5.29 24.88
C GLN A 285 8.26 -4.98 24.76
N CYS A 286 7.48 -6.01 24.52
CA CYS A 286 6.05 -5.95 24.69
C CYS A 286 5.76 -5.70 26.18
N LYS A 287 5.25 -4.52 26.52
CA LYS A 287 4.65 -4.32 27.85
C LYS A 287 3.24 -4.92 27.78
N MET A 288 3.10 -6.12 28.35
CA MET A 288 1.81 -6.68 28.74
C MET A 288 1.14 -5.77 29.77
#